data_478641b55679a1c88f9e6abd673cee55
#
_entry.id   478641b55679a1c88f9e6abd673cee55
#
_cell.length_a   1.000
_cell.length_b   1.000
_cell.length_c   1.000
_cell.angle_alpha   90.00
_cell.angle_beta   90.00
_cell.angle_gamma   90.00
#
_symmetry.space_group_name_H-M   'P 1'
#
loop_
_entity.id
_entity.type
_entity.pdbx_description
1 polymer ?
#
loop_
_entity_poly.entity_id
_entity_poly.type
_entity_poly.pdbx_seq_one_letter_code
_entity_poly.pdbx_strand_id
1 'polypeptide(L)'
;MKYNIVNKSIKEQRGSITLFMCMTIMMITSLGFTLIETGRFYGLDAKARFVTSTVADNTFSEYIKPMWEQYGILGIDRAHGTDEKGVNFLRERILDFANMQTMGEVDYFSLNPTEVEIDDYMLLTDNNGEPFIHEAALYYKENLGSELISDIGDKSKELSGYEGLNSNVDKMITDGDNALKNPDSVPKEKSDKVYDVDVSKVTEEQKRKGEHLVDDVSAFKSKGVLEQVIPSDKEVSSKTFDLANSVSHRNLEHGNSRNPSKATTVDKVIFSVYLRDKFQYYGKNLNHSGQEYEIEYIIAGKDNDTDNLKSIVSRLLAIREVAN
;
A
#
# COMPACT_ATOMS: atom_id res chain seq x y z
N MET A 1 84.56 54.68 24.98
CA MET A 1 84.04 53.62 24.09
C MET A 1 83.05 52.61 24.77
N LYS A 2 83.04 52.44 26.06
CA LYS A 2 82.17 51.49 26.79
C LYS A 2 80.68 51.87 26.84
N TYR A 3 80.33 53.17 26.86
CA TYR A 3 78.95 53.62 26.97
C TYR A 3 78.09 53.42 25.75
N ASN A 4 78.62 53.38 24.57
CA ASN A 4 77.88 53.16 23.32
C ASN A 4 77.46 51.70 23.08
N ILE A 5 78.24 50.75 23.63
CA ILE A 5 77.96 49.31 23.46
C ILE A 5 76.80 48.89 24.36
N VAL A 6 76.76 49.42 25.58
CA VAL A 6 75.65 49.10 26.52
C VAL A 6 74.31 49.66 26.03
N ASN A 7 74.30 50.90 25.50
CA ASN A 7 73.08 51.49 24.94
C ASN A 7 72.57 50.80 23.67
N LYS A 8 73.45 50.26 22.85
CA LYS A 8 73.09 49.50 21.66
C LYS A 8 72.46 48.13 22.02
N SER A 9 73.11 47.46 23.02
CA SER A 9 72.54 46.17 23.53
C SER A 9 71.17 46.29 24.15
N ILE A 10 70.96 47.39 24.93
CA ILE A 10 69.62 47.63 25.55
C ILE A 10 68.58 47.99 24.49
N LYS A 11 68.89 48.70 23.42
CA LYS A 11 68.00 48.99 22.32
C LYS A 11 67.61 47.74 21.54
N GLU A 12 68.61 46.84 21.25
CA GLU A 12 68.30 45.56 20.58
C GLU A 12 67.50 44.63 21.44
N GLN A 13 67.66 44.56 22.75
CA GLN A 13 66.84 43.76 23.64
C GLN A 13 65.39 44.28 23.72
N ARG A 14 65.16 45.58 23.69
CA ARG A 14 63.81 46.19 23.72
C ARG A 14 63.04 45.86 22.43
N GLY A 15 63.68 45.85 21.27
CA GLY A 15 63.11 45.45 19.99
C GLY A 15 62.72 43.98 19.94
N SER A 16 63.55 43.10 20.52
CA SER A 16 63.24 41.66 20.61
C SER A 16 62.05 41.34 21.55
N ILE A 17 61.90 42.03 22.68
CA ILE A 17 60.81 41.88 23.62
C ILE A 17 59.49 42.33 22.97
N THR A 18 59.45 43.45 22.25
CA THR A 18 58.25 43.92 21.56
C THR A 18 57.82 42.96 20.45
N LEU A 19 58.79 42.44 19.70
CA LEU A 19 58.47 41.41 18.68
C LEU A 19 57.85 40.14 19.28
N PHE A 20 58.47 39.67 20.40
CA PHE A 20 57.93 38.51 21.12
C PHE A 20 56.52 38.77 21.67
N MET A 21 56.26 39.92 22.26
CA MET A 21 54.95 40.32 22.75
C MET A 21 53.91 40.36 21.62
N CYS A 22 54.26 40.94 20.45
CA CYS A 22 53.36 40.94 19.27
C CYS A 22 53.04 39.54 18.79
N MET A 23 54.06 38.66 18.71
CA MET A 23 53.83 37.26 18.32
C MET A 23 52.92 36.50 19.30
N THR A 24 53.14 36.73 20.60
CA THR A 24 52.31 36.08 21.66
C THR A 24 50.88 36.56 21.61
N ILE A 25 50.64 37.88 21.44
CA ILE A 25 49.31 38.43 21.27
C ILE A 25 48.62 37.87 20.02
N MET A 26 49.32 37.77 18.88
CA MET A 26 48.80 37.16 17.65
C MET A 26 48.43 35.71 17.87
N MET A 27 49.23 34.91 18.58
CA MET A 27 48.93 33.52 18.90
C MET A 27 47.67 33.40 19.79
N ILE A 28 47.57 34.23 20.84
CA ILE A 28 46.43 34.21 21.75
C ILE A 28 45.15 34.65 21.04
N THR A 29 45.19 35.68 20.20
CA THR A 29 44.04 36.14 19.44
C THR A 29 43.63 35.11 18.37
N SER A 30 44.59 34.49 17.67
CA SER A 30 44.31 33.40 16.72
C SER A 30 43.67 32.21 17.39
N LEU A 31 44.18 31.79 18.56
CA LEU A 31 43.54 30.71 19.35
C LEU A 31 42.13 31.09 19.80
N GLY A 32 41.91 32.33 20.26
CA GLY A 32 40.58 32.82 20.62
C GLY A 32 39.60 32.78 19.47
N PHE A 33 40.00 33.25 18.30
CA PHE A 33 39.15 33.16 17.09
C PHE A 33 38.85 31.70 16.69
N THR A 34 39.82 30.81 16.77
CA THR A 34 39.62 29.38 16.46
C THR A 34 38.60 28.75 17.42
N LEU A 35 38.68 29.08 18.72
CA LEU A 35 37.71 28.58 19.71
C LEU A 35 36.31 29.11 19.47
N ILE A 36 36.19 30.41 19.16
CA ILE A 36 34.89 31.03 18.84
C ILE A 36 34.28 30.38 17.59
N GLU A 37 35.07 30.21 16.51
CA GLU A 37 34.62 29.62 15.26
C GLU A 37 34.25 28.14 15.43
N THR A 38 35.01 27.41 16.23
CA THR A 38 34.70 26.03 16.60
C THR A 38 33.36 25.94 17.36
N GLY A 39 33.18 26.82 18.36
CA GLY A 39 31.92 26.91 19.10
C GLY A 39 30.72 27.24 18.20
N ARG A 40 30.93 28.17 17.25
CA ARG A 40 29.91 28.52 16.25
C ARG A 40 29.58 27.35 15.34
N PHE A 41 30.56 26.61 14.90
CA PHE A 41 30.34 25.42 14.05
C PHE A 41 29.54 24.34 14.77
N TYR A 42 29.87 24.01 16.03
CA TYR A 42 29.08 23.06 16.81
C TYR A 42 27.66 23.54 17.09
N GLY A 43 27.49 24.83 17.34
CA GLY A 43 26.18 25.42 17.52
C GLY A 43 25.32 25.36 16.25
N LEU A 44 25.95 25.61 15.09
CA LEU A 44 25.30 25.49 13.79
C LEU A 44 24.87 24.03 13.48
N ASP A 45 25.74 23.06 13.72
CA ASP A 45 25.43 21.63 13.54
C ASP A 45 24.27 21.20 14.44
N ALA A 46 24.29 21.61 15.72
CA ALA A 46 23.21 21.32 16.65
C ALA A 46 21.87 21.95 16.20
N LYS A 47 21.89 23.22 15.76
CA LYS A 47 20.70 23.91 15.23
C LYS A 47 20.20 23.23 13.96
N ALA A 48 21.09 22.86 13.03
CA ALA A 48 20.73 22.19 11.80
C ALA A 48 20.04 20.83 12.07
N ARG A 49 20.59 20.03 13.00
CA ARG A 49 19.98 18.75 13.41
C ARG A 49 18.60 18.96 14.05
N PHE A 50 18.47 19.95 14.91
CA PHE A 50 17.18 20.31 15.52
C PHE A 50 16.15 20.71 14.46
N VAL A 51 16.51 21.59 13.52
CA VAL A 51 15.64 22.02 12.43
C VAL A 51 15.23 20.82 11.57
N THR A 52 16.19 19.97 11.17
CA THR A 52 15.91 18.78 10.36
C THR A 52 14.94 17.82 11.06
N SER A 53 15.17 17.54 12.35
CA SER A 53 14.26 16.68 13.13
C SER A 53 12.86 17.28 13.22
N THR A 54 12.76 18.57 13.57
CA THR A 54 11.47 19.25 13.72
C THR A 54 10.72 19.34 12.39
N VAL A 55 11.43 19.59 11.29
CA VAL A 55 10.83 19.60 9.92
C VAL A 55 10.31 18.22 9.55
N ALA A 56 11.07 17.17 9.85
CA ALA A 56 10.60 15.80 9.62
C ALA A 56 9.33 15.49 10.45
N ASP A 57 9.33 15.81 11.75
CA ASP A 57 8.18 15.62 12.62
C ASP A 57 6.94 16.39 12.13
N ASN A 58 7.12 17.64 11.71
CA ASN A 58 6.03 18.46 11.14
C ASN A 58 5.50 17.86 9.82
N THR A 59 6.38 17.43 8.94
CA THR A 59 6.00 16.81 7.67
C THR A 59 5.20 15.53 7.90
N PHE A 60 5.65 14.66 8.80
CA PHE A 60 4.93 13.43 9.12
C PHE A 60 3.64 13.68 9.91
N SER A 61 3.51 14.81 10.61
CA SER A 61 2.26 15.17 11.27
C SER A 61 1.13 15.55 10.32
N GLU A 62 1.44 15.87 9.07
CA GLU A 62 0.47 16.16 8.01
C GLU A 62 -0.01 14.87 7.29
N TYR A 63 -0.01 13.74 7.97
CA TYR A 63 -0.55 12.49 7.43
C TYR A 63 -2.06 12.58 7.17
N ILE A 64 -2.54 11.76 6.25
CA ILE A 64 -3.96 11.68 5.88
C ILE A 64 -4.75 11.03 7.00
N LYS A 65 -5.27 11.85 7.92
CA LYS A 65 -5.96 11.40 9.13
C LYS A 65 -7.12 10.43 8.88
N PRO A 66 -8.03 10.65 7.91
CA PRO A 66 -9.10 9.67 7.62
C PRO A 66 -8.58 8.30 7.19
N MET A 67 -7.47 8.27 6.44
CA MET A 67 -6.86 7.01 6.00
C MET A 67 -6.26 6.24 7.17
N TRP A 68 -5.64 6.94 8.13
CA TRP A 68 -5.13 6.33 9.34
C TRP A 68 -6.26 5.84 10.25
N GLU A 69 -7.26 6.68 10.54
CA GLU A 69 -8.34 6.34 11.48
C GLU A 69 -9.21 5.19 10.96
N GLN A 70 -9.50 5.17 9.66
CA GLN A 70 -10.38 4.18 9.04
C GLN A 70 -9.65 2.89 8.69
N TYR A 71 -8.45 3.01 8.11
CA TYR A 71 -7.75 1.89 7.50
C TYR A 71 -6.43 1.52 8.20
N GLY A 72 -5.93 2.36 9.11
CA GLY A 72 -4.64 2.12 9.77
C GLY A 72 -3.45 2.27 8.82
N ILE A 73 -3.61 2.99 7.72
CA ILE A 73 -2.57 3.22 6.72
C ILE A 73 -2.00 4.62 6.89
N LEU A 74 -0.69 4.71 7.05
CA LEU A 74 0.02 5.98 7.15
C LEU A 74 0.45 6.45 5.77
N GLY A 75 0.10 7.67 5.42
CA GLY A 75 0.50 8.28 4.16
C GLY A 75 0.37 9.79 4.21
N ILE A 76 1.19 10.47 3.42
CA ILE A 76 1.16 11.93 3.27
C ILE A 76 0.57 12.25 1.90
N ASP A 77 -0.37 13.20 1.87
CA ASP A 77 -0.88 13.70 0.60
C ASP A 77 0.14 14.67 -0.01
N ARG A 78 0.86 14.21 -1.04
CA ARG A 78 1.86 15.00 -1.74
C ARG A 78 1.33 16.26 -2.41
N ALA A 79 0.04 16.28 -2.74
CA ALA A 79 -0.65 17.37 -3.44
C ALA A 79 -1.53 18.20 -2.50
N HIS A 80 -1.64 17.84 -1.23
CA HIS A 80 -2.41 18.52 -0.21
C HIS A 80 -3.85 18.87 -0.67
N GLY A 81 -4.53 17.89 -1.29
CA GLY A 81 -5.90 18.02 -1.77
C GLY A 81 -6.03 18.77 -3.12
N THR A 82 -4.93 19.06 -3.81
CA THR A 82 -4.94 19.62 -5.17
C THR A 82 -4.76 18.53 -6.23
N ASP A 83 -4.99 18.86 -7.49
CA ASP A 83 -4.74 17.96 -8.63
C ASP A 83 -3.27 18.04 -9.13
N GLU A 84 -2.36 18.64 -8.37
CA GLU A 84 -0.97 18.76 -8.76
C GLU A 84 -0.28 17.40 -8.81
N LYS A 85 0.52 17.23 -9.87
CA LYS A 85 1.31 16.02 -10.10
C LYS A 85 2.72 16.18 -9.57
N GLY A 86 3.31 15.06 -9.10
CA GLY A 86 4.66 15.06 -8.57
C GLY A 86 4.73 15.49 -7.10
N VAL A 87 5.91 15.89 -6.65
CA VAL A 87 6.23 16.18 -5.25
C VAL A 87 6.58 17.65 -4.99
N ASN A 88 6.30 18.53 -5.94
CA ASN A 88 6.70 19.94 -5.84
C ASN A 88 6.02 20.64 -4.65
N PHE A 89 4.73 20.40 -4.48
CA PHE A 89 3.99 20.98 -3.36
C PHE A 89 4.57 20.52 -2.00
N LEU A 90 4.84 19.23 -1.86
CA LEU A 90 5.45 18.69 -0.64
C LEU A 90 6.85 19.28 -0.41
N ARG A 91 7.65 19.48 -1.47
CA ARG A 91 8.96 20.12 -1.40
C ARG A 91 8.86 21.55 -0.88
N GLU A 92 7.96 22.35 -1.42
CA GLU A 92 7.71 23.72 -0.96
C GLU A 92 7.25 23.74 0.49
N ARG A 93 6.37 22.84 0.87
CA ARG A 93 5.85 22.72 2.23
C ARG A 93 6.96 22.38 3.24
N ILE A 94 7.84 21.46 2.92
CA ILE A 94 9.00 21.11 3.75
C ILE A 94 9.95 22.32 3.87
N LEU A 95 10.17 23.05 2.79
CA LEU A 95 10.99 24.27 2.80
C LEU A 95 10.37 25.34 3.69
N ASP A 96 9.05 25.51 3.66
CA ASP A 96 8.34 26.44 4.54
C ASP A 96 8.52 26.07 6.02
N PHE A 97 8.39 24.80 6.37
CA PHE A 97 8.65 24.33 7.73
C PHE A 97 10.10 24.62 8.16
N ALA A 98 11.06 24.38 7.28
CA ALA A 98 12.47 24.67 7.56
C ALA A 98 12.70 26.17 7.79
N ASN A 99 12.13 27.02 6.95
CA ASN A 99 12.21 28.47 7.09
C ASN A 99 11.55 28.95 8.38
N MET A 100 10.38 28.45 8.74
CA MET A 100 9.71 28.78 10.01
C MET A 100 10.56 28.47 11.23
N GLN A 101 11.34 27.38 11.22
CA GLN A 101 12.22 26.99 12.32
C GLN A 101 13.51 27.80 12.38
N THR A 102 13.90 28.46 11.28
CA THR A 102 15.09 29.28 11.22
C THR A 102 14.82 30.76 11.45
N MET A 103 13.58 31.21 11.23
CA MET A 103 13.14 32.59 11.49
C MET A 103 13.09 32.88 12.99
N GLY A 104 14.03 33.62 13.50
CA GLY A 104 14.06 34.10 14.88
C GLY A 104 14.47 35.56 14.95
N GLU A 105 14.13 36.26 16.05
CA GLU A 105 14.51 37.68 16.28
C GLU A 105 16.04 37.89 16.22
N VAL A 106 16.83 36.88 16.59
CA VAL A 106 18.29 36.94 16.55
C VAL A 106 18.83 35.62 15.99
N ASP A 107 19.35 35.64 14.77
CA ASP A 107 19.97 34.49 14.15
C ASP A 107 21.50 34.60 14.25
N TYR A 108 22.08 34.03 15.31
CA TYR A 108 23.54 33.98 15.51
C TYR A 108 24.27 33.07 14.53
N PHE A 109 23.56 32.15 13.88
CA PHE A 109 24.18 31.13 13.05
C PHE A 109 23.97 31.37 11.55
N SER A 110 23.05 32.24 11.17
CA SER A 110 22.68 32.53 9.77
C SER A 110 22.35 31.27 8.97
N LEU A 111 21.59 30.35 9.62
CA LEU A 111 21.09 29.13 9.00
C LEU A 111 19.88 29.49 8.12
N ASN A 112 20.03 29.35 6.81
CA ASN A 112 19.00 29.74 5.85
C ASN A 112 18.77 28.58 4.89
N PRO A 113 17.71 27.78 5.07
CA PRO A 113 17.34 26.74 4.11
C PRO A 113 16.95 27.37 2.78
N THR A 114 17.58 26.94 1.70
CA THR A 114 17.37 27.51 0.36
C THR A 114 16.64 26.57 -0.57
N GLU A 115 16.80 25.27 -0.36
CA GLU A 115 16.24 24.25 -1.24
C GLU A 115 16.03 22.95 -0.48
N VAL A 116 15.00 22.22 -0.88
CA VAL A 116 14.70 20.85 -0.45
C VAL A 116 14.64 19.97 -1.68
N GLU A 117 15.35 18.87 -1.66
CA GLU A 117 15.30 17.85 -2.69
C GLU A 117 14.68 16.56 -2.12
N ILE A 118 13.76 15.97 -2.85
CA ILE A 118 13.15 14.67 -2.51
C ILE A 118 13.68 13.68 -3.54
N ASP A 119 14.72 12.93 -3.15
CA ASP A 119 15.41 12.01 -4.05
C ASP A 119 14.65 10.72 -4.30
N ASP A 120 13.90 10.25 -3.30
CA ASP A 120 13.21 8.97 -3.33
C ASP A 120 11.85 9.08 -2.65
N TYR A 121 10.81 8.67 -3.34
CA TYR A 121 9.46 8.57 -2.79
C TYR A 121 8.72 7.40 -3.43
N MET A 122 7.84 6.81 -2.66
CA MET A 122 7.03 5.67 -3.04
C MET A 122 5.56 6.02 -2.88
N LEU A 123 4.75 5.68 -3.87
CA LEU A 123 3.31 5.80 -3.77
C LEU A 123 2.70 4.47 -3.29
N LEU A 124 1.64 4.55 -2.52
CA LEU A 124 0.92 3.36 -2.04
C LEU A 124 0.36 2.50 -3.18
N THR A 125 0.19 3.11 -4.35
CA THR A 125 -0.31 2.47 -5.58
C THR A 125 0.79 1.85 -6.45
N ASP A 126 2.06 2.06 -6.11
CA ASP A 126 3.18 1.50 -6.88
C ASP A 126 3.15 -0.03 -6.89
N ASN A 127 3.71 -0.64 -7.94
CA ASN A 127 3.79 -2.09 -8.09
C ASN A 127 2.45 -2.81 -7.83
N ASN A 128 1.37 -2.32 -8.39
CA ASN A 128 0.01 -2.86 -8.19
C ASN A 128 -0.45 -2.84 -6.72
N GLY A 129 0.00 -1.84 -5.94
CA GLY A 129 -0.40 -1.68 -4.55
C GLY A 129 0.41 -2.51 -3.55
N GLU A 130 1.55 -3.08 -3.93
CA GLU A 130 2.40 -3.82 -2.98
C GLU A 130 2.80 -3.00 -1.75
N PRO A 131 3.15 -1.68 -1.86
CA PRO A 131 3.40 -0.86 -0.68
C PRO A 131 2.18 -0.75 0.26
N PHE A 132 0.99 -0.61 -0.30
CA PHE A 132 -0.24 -0.59 0.48
C PHE A 132 -0.47 -1.92 1.22
N ILE A 133 -0.26 -3.05 0.55
CA ILE A 133 -0.36 -4.39 1.14
C ILE A 133 0.64 -4.54 2.28
N HIS A 134 1.87 -4.06 2.10
CA HIS A 134 2.92 -4.13 3.10
C HIS A 134 2.57 -3.29 4.35
N GLU A 135 2.13 -2.05 4.18
CA GLU A 135 1.71 -1.17 5.27
C GLU A 135 0.51 -1.75 6.04
N ALA A 136 -0.50 -2.23 5.34
CA ALA A 136 -1.65 -2.88 5.94
C ALA A 136 -1.25 -4.13 6.76
N ALA A 137 -0.30 -4.90 6.25
CA ALA A 137 0.22 -6.06 6.96
C ALA A 137 1.04 -5.67 8.19
N LEU A 138 1.83 -4.59 8.13
CA LEU A 138 2.55 -4.06 9.30
C LEU A 138 1.59 -3.59 10.38
N TYR A 139 0.59 -2.79 10.02
CA TYR A 139 -0.44 -2.34 10.96
C TYR A 139 -1.12 -3.51 11.68
N TYR A 140 -1.44 -4.57 10.93
CA TYR A 140 -2.09 -5.75 11.51
C TYR A 140 -1.13 -6.57 12.37
N LYS A 141 0.13 -6.71 11.98
CA LYS A 141 1.15 -7.40 12.80
C LYS A 141 1.35 -6.74 14.15
N GLU A 142 1.30 -5.42 14.22
CA GLU A 142 1.42 -4.68 15.48
C GLU A 142 0.19 -4.85 16.38
N ASN A 143 -0.99 -5.03 15.78
CA ASN A 143 -2.25 -5.20 16.50
C ASN A 143 -2.62 -6.65 16.80
N LEU A 144 -2.07 -7.62 16.05
CA LEU A 144 -2.26 -9.05 16.27
C LEU A 144 -1.20 -9.57 17.25
N GLY A 145 -1.61 -10.34 18.23
CA GLY A 145 -0.66 -11.03 19.12
C GLY A 145 0.26 -11.99 18.36
N SER A 146 1.45 -12.23 18.88
CA SER A 146 2.50 -13.07 18.26
C SER A 146 2.06 -14.50 17.92
N GLU A 147 1.12 -15.08 18.66
CA GLU A 147 0.57 -16.43 18.41
C GLU A 147 -0.22 -16.50 17.11
N LEU A 148 -1.07 -15.49 16.84
CA LEU A 148 -1.84 -15.42 15.60
C LEU A 148 -0.94 -15.20 14.36
N ILE A 149 0.16 -14.48 14.52
CA ILE A 149 1.13 -14.28 13.44
C ILE A 149 1.83 -15.59 13.09
N SER A 150 2.15 -16.41 14.09
CA SER A 150 2.75 -17.74 13.88
C SER A 150 1.81 -18.67 13.12
N ASP A 151 0.54 -18.74 13.53
CA ASP A 151 -0.49 -19.56 12.87
C ASP A 151 -0.72 -19.13 11.41
N ILE A 152 -0.71 -17.82 11.15
CA ILE A 152 -0.79 -17.27 9.79
C ILE A 152 0.44 -17.64 8.97
N GLY A 153 1.63 -17.62 9.58
CA GLY A 153 2.88 -17.99 8.93
C GLY A 153 2.89 -19.46 8.47
N ASP A 154 2.33 -20.37 9.27
CA ASP A 154 2.24 -21.78 8.92
C ASP A 154 1.18 -22.03 7.83
N LYS A 155 0.03 -21.40 7.89
CA LYS A 155 -0.98 -21.44 6.82
C LYS A 155 -0.48 -20.81 5.51
N SER A 156 0.40 -19.80 5.58
CA SER A 156 1.03 -19.19 4.40
C SER A 156 1.90 -20.18 3.63
N LYS A 157 2.57 -21.12 4.32
CA LYS A 157 3.37 -22.17 3.67
C LYS A 157 2.49 -23.17 2.91
N GLU A 158 1.32 -23.48 3.43
CA GLU A 158 0.33 -24.29 2.73
C GLU A 158 -0.20 -23.58 1.47
N LEU A 159 -0.53 -22.29 1.59
CA LEU A 159 -1.06 -21.47 0.48
C LEU A 159 -0.05 -21.26 -0.65
N SER A 160 1.25 -21.19 -0.36
CA SER A 160 2.27 -21.05 -1.41
C SER A 160 2.30 -22.23 -2.38
N GLY A 161 1.81 -23.42 -1.94
CA GLY A 161 1.59 -24.57 -2.82
C GLY A 161 0.45 -24.39 -3.85
N TYR A 162 -0.46 -23.46 -3.61
CA TYR A 162 -1.62 -23.20 -4.48
C TYR A 162 -1.44 -22.06 -5.49
N GLU A 163 -0.35 -21.29 -5.41
CA GLU A 163 -0.09 -20.19 -6.37
C GLU A 163 -0.02 -20.65 -7.83
N GLY A 164 0.40 -21.91 -8.07
CA GLY A 164 0.41 -22.52 -9.42
C GLY A 164 -0.96 -22.91 -9.97
N LEU A 165 -2.03 -22.91 -9.15
CA LEU A 165 -3.37 -23.31 -9.56
C LEU A 165 -4.18 -22.18 -10.19
N ASN A 166 -3.80 -20.92 -10.01
CA ASN A 166 -4.58 -19.77 -10.50
C ASN A 166 -4.79 -19.78 -12.02
N SER A 167 -3.78 -20.17 -12.81
CA SER A 167 -3.91 -20.24 -14.27
C SER A 167 -4.88 -21.34 -14.73
N ASN A 168 -4.95 -22.44 -14.00
CA ASN A 168 -5.88 -23.53 -14.26
C ASN A 168 -7.30 -23.15 -13.88
N VAL A 169 -7.48 -22.42 -12.76
CA VAL A 169 -8.79 -21.92 -12.29
C VAL A 169 -9.36 -20.91 -13.29
N ASP A 170 -8.58 -19.96 -13.76
CA ASP A 170 -9.04 -18.97 -14.76
C ASP A 170 -9.46 -19.64 -16.09
N LYS A 171 -8.73 -20.68 -16.50
CA LYS A 171 -9.10 -21.47 -17.68
C LYS A 171 -10.40 -22.23 -17.46
N MET A 172 -10.57 -22.89 -16.31
CA MET A 172 -11.80 -23.62 -15.98
C MET A 172 -13.02 -22.71 -15.88
N ILE A 173 -12.88 -21.49 -15.34
CA ILE A 173 -13.95 -20.49 -15.29
C ILE A 173 -14.34 -20.10 -16.72
N THR A 174 -13.36 -19.82 -17.57
CA THR A 174 -13.60 -19.43 -18.97
C THR A 174 -14.26 -20.56 -19.75
N ASP A 175 -13.82 -21.80 -19.57
CA ASP A 175 -14.39 -22.97 -20.21
C ASP A 175 -15.81 -23.26 -19.70
N GLY A 176 -16.04 -23.09 -18.40
CA GLY A 176 -17.36 -23.21 -17.77
C GLY A 176 -18.35 -22.13 -18.26
N ASP A 177 -17.93 -20.88 -18.33
CA ASP A 177 -18.74 -19.78 -18.85
C ASP A 177 -19.09 -19.99 -20.34
N ASN A 178 -18.14 -20.48 -21.13
CA ASN A 178 -18.37 -20.81 -22.54
C ASN A 178 -19.31 -22.00 -22.72
N ALA A 179 -19.19 -23.03 -21.88
CA ALA A 179 -20.08 -24.17 -21.86
C ALA A 179 -21.52 -23.80 -21.48
N LEU A 180 -21.70 -22.87 -20.55
CA LEU A 180 -23.01 -22.34 -20.14
C LEU A 180 -23.64 -21.48 -21.24
N LYS A 181 -22.83 -20.70 -21.97
CA LYS A 181 -23.30 -19.82 -23.07
C LYS A 181 -23.62 -20.61 -24.34
N ASN A 182 -22.87 -21.69 -24.62
CA ASN A 182 -23.02 -22.53 -25.79
C ASN A 182 -23.00 -24.02 -25.40
N PRO A 183 -24.10 -24.59 -24.89
CA PRO A 183 -24.15 -25.98 -24.42
C PRO A 183 -23.82 -27.00 -25.50
N ASP A 184 -24.03 -26.66 -26.79
CA ASP A 184 -23.71 -27.52 -27.94
C ASP A 184 -22.22 -27.56 -28.29
N SER A 185 -21.39 -26.67 -27.75
CA SER A 185 -19.95 -26.61 -27.97
C SER A 185 -19.15 -27.55 -27.06
N VAL A 186 -19.77 -28.10 -26.02
CA VAL A 186 -19.12 -29.06 -25.13
C VAL A 186 -18.86 -30.36 -25.90
N PRO A 187 -17.60 -30.84 -25.97
CA PRO A 187 -17.32 -32.14 -26.59
C PRO A 187 -18.15 -33.21 -25.86
N LYS A 188 -19.09 -33.80 -26.54
CA LYS A 188 -19.78 -34.96 -26.01
C LYS A 188 -18.76 -36.08 -25.98
N GLU A 189 -18.15 -36.34 -24.81
CA GLU A 189 -17.42 -37.59 -24.62
C GLU A 189 -18.35 -38.72 -25.04
N LYS A 190 -17.95 -39.45 -26.05
CA LYS A 190 -18.63 -40.66 -26.45
C LYS A 190 -18.49 -41.66 -25.29
N SER A 191 -19.47 -41.65 -24.40
CA SER A 191 -19.64 -42.76 -23.48
C SER A 191 -20.01 -43.96 -24.37
N ASP A 192 -19.10 -44.90 -24.48
CA ASP A 192 -19.31 -46.16 -25.20
C ASP A 192 -20.38 -47.07 -24.55
N LYS A 193 -21.07 -46.56 -23.52
CA LYS A 193 -22.23 -47.21 -22.93
C LYS A 193 -23.51 -46.53 -23.40
N VAL A 194 -23.90 -46.85 -24.60
CA VAL A 194 -25.29 -46.65 -25.03
C VAL A 194 -26.15 -47.59 -24.19
N TYR A 195 -26.78 -47.08 -23.17
CA TYR A 195 -27.89 -47.77 -22.54
C TYR A 195 -29.09 -47.66 -23.53
N ASP A 196 -29.28 -48.74 -24.26
CA ASP A 196 -30.47 -48.91 -25.11
C ASP A 196 -31.68 -49.06 -24.16
N VAL A 197 -32.27 -47.93 -23.78
CA VAL A 197 -33.46 -47.91 -22.94
C VAL A 197 -34.64 -48.20 -23.87
N ASP A 198 -35.17 -49.41 -23.78
CA ASP A 198 -36.38 -49.79 -24.46
C ASP A 198 -37.58 -48.91 -23.97
N VAL A 199 -37.80 -47.81 -24.67
CA VAL A 199 -38.79 -46.79 -24.39
C VAL A 199 -40.21 -47.36 -24.39
N SER A 200 -40.44 -48.55 -25.02
CA SER A 200 -41.76 -49.19 -25.09
C SER A 200 -42.26 -49.76 -23.75
N LYS A 201 -41.36 -49.86 -22.74
CA LYS A 201 -41.68 -50.35 -21.40
C LYS A 201 -41.84 -49.22 -20.34
N VAL A 202 -41.70 -47.98 -20.72
CA VAL A 202 -41.82 -46.84 -19.81
C VAL A 202 -43.32 -46.52 -19.61
N THR A 203 -43.79 -46.66 -18.39
CA THR A 203 -45.19 -46.31 -18.06
C THR A 203 -45.40 -44.77 -18.19
N GLU A 204 -46.68 -44.37 -18.44
CA GLU A 204 -47.07 -42.94 -18.54
C GLU A 204 -46.68 -42.16 -17.28
N GLU A 205 -46.63 -42.81 -16.14
CA GLU A 205 -46.17 -42.21 -14.87
C GLU A 205 -44.67 -41.98 -14.83
N GLN A 206 -43.88 -42.86 -15.44
CA GLN A 206 -42.45 -42.68 -15.58
C GLN A 206 -42.09 -41.63 -16.64
N LYS A 207 -42.91 -41.51 -17.70
CA LYS A 207 -42.77 -40.43 -18.68
C LYS A 207 -43.05 -39.08 -18.03
N ARG A 208 -44.12 -38.96 -17.20
CA ARG A 208 -44.46 -37.75 -16.46
C ARG A 208 -43.37 -37.36 -15.46
N LYS A 209 -42.79 -38.34 -14.75
CA LYS A 209 -41.62 -38.09 -13.88
C LYS A 209 -40.42 -37.66 -14.65
N GLY A 210 -40.17 -38.22 -15.87
CA GLY A 210 -39.11 -37.78 -16.74
C GLY A 210 -39.28 -36.38 -17.30
N GLU A 211 -40.54 -36.01 -17.68
CA GLU A 211 -40.88 -34.64 -18.06
C GLU A 211 -40.65 -33.64 -16.94
N HIS A 212 -41.12 -33.96 -15.72
CA HIS A 212 -40.82 -33.12 -14.55
C HIS A 212 -39.33 -32.99 -14.26
N LEU A 213 -38.55 -34.05 -14.46
CA LEU A 213 -37.11 -34.02 -14.26
C LEU A 213 -36.39 -33.13 -15.31
N VAL A 214 -36.89 -33.13 -16.54
CA VAL A 214 -36.43 -32.27 -17.62
C VAL A 214 -36.78 -30.81 -17.37
N ASP A 215 -38.03 -30.58 -16.89
CA ASP A 215 -38.48 -29.24 -16.51
C ASP A 215 -37.69 -28.71 -15.30
N ASP A 216 -37.43 -29.55 -14.30
CA ASP A 216 -36.63 -29.22 -13.14
C ASP A 216 -35.16 -28.91 -13.53
N VAL A 217 -34.58 -29.71 -14.45
CA VAL A 217 -33.23 -29.47 -14.97
C VAL A 217 -33.15 -28.21 -15.84
N SER A 218 -34.21 -27.94 -16.65
CA SER A 218 -34.24 -26.71 -17.45
C SER A 218 -34.48 -25.47 -16.57
N ALA A 219 -35.34 -25.59 -15.54
CA ALA A 219 -35.51 -24.57 -14.53
C ALA A 219 -34.22 -24.33 -13.71
N PHE A 220 -33.50 -25.41 -13.40
CA PHE A 220 -32.20 -25.31 -12.74
C PHE A 220 -31.14 -24.67 -13.64
N LYS A 221 -31.12 -24.98 -14.95
CA LYS A 221 -30.25 -24.33 -15.92
C LYS A 221 -30.57 -22.85 -16.16
N SER A 222 -31.82 -22.46 -16.04
CA SER A 222 -32.25 -21.06 -16.18
C SER A 222 -31.88 -20.21 -14.97
N LYS A 223 -31.68 -20.84 -13.81
CA LYS A 223 -31.25 -20.16 -12.59
C LYS A 223 -29.75 -19.80 -12.70
N GLY A 224 -29.44 -18.57 -12.46
CA GLY A 224 -28.04 -18.14 -12.40
C GLY A 224 -27.27 -18.82 -11.25
N VAL A 225 -25.94 -18.83 -11.34
CA VAL A 225 -25.07 -19.43 -10.31
C VAL A 225 -25.40 -18.89 -8.91
N LEU A 226 -25.76 -17.64 -8.79
CA LEU A 226 -26.11 -17.02 -7.50
C LEU A 226 -27.39 -17.61 -6.91
N GLU A 227 -28.42 -17.82 -7.71
CA GLU A 227 -29.71 -18.40 -7.24
C GLU A 227 -29.57 -19.85 -6.76
N GLN A 228 -28.52 -20.54 -7.20
CA GLN A 228 -28.20 -21.90 -6.75
C GLN A 228 -27.45 -21.96 -5.42
N VAL A 229 -26.61 -20.93 -5.16
CA VAL A 229 -25.72 -20.90 -3.99
C VAL A 229 -26.28 -20.05 -2.87
N ILE A 230 -26.99 -18.98 -3.21
CA ILE A 230 -27.56 -18.05 -2.23
C ILE A 230 -28.97 -18.51 -1.87
N PRO A 231 -29.28 -18.64 -0.58
CA PRO A 231 -30.65 -18.94 -0.12
C PRO A 231 -31.66 -17.93 -0.64
N SER A 232 -32.83 -18.38 -1.03
CA SER A 232 -33.88 -17.52 -1.61
C SER A 232 -34.43 -16.45 -0.65
N ASP A 233 -34.17 -16.57 0.63
CA ASP A 233 -34.52 -15.59 1.67
C ASP A 233 -33.47 -14.46 1.82
N LYS A 234 -32.38 -14.51 1.06
CA LYS A 234 -31.31 -13.50 1.08
C LYS A 234 -31.35 -12.63 -0.17
N GLU A 235 -31.35 -11.33 0.06
CA GLU A 235 -31.27 -10.34 -1.02
C GLU A 235 -29.84 -10.10 -1.42
N VAL A 236 -29.61 -9.98 -2.72
CA VAL A 236 -28.31 -9.57 -3.30
C VAL A 236 -28.42 -8.12 -3.74
N SER A 237 -27.44 -7.30 -3.36
CA SER A 237 -27.38 -5.93 -3.81
C SER A 237 -27.26 -5.85 -5.34
N SER A 238 -28.01 -4.92 -5.93
CA SER A 238 -27.95 -4.59 -7.36
C SER A 238 -27.27 -3.25 -7.60
N LYS A 239 -26.48 -2.74 -6.62
CA LYS A 239 -25.80 -1.45 -6.76
C LYS A 239 -24.81 -1.47 -7.91
N THR A 240 -24.83 -0.42 -8.69
CA THR A 240 -23.90 -0.21 -9.83
C THR A 240 -22.83 0.81 -9.47
N PHE A 241 -21.65 0.64 -10.03
CA PHE A 241 -20.51 1.52 -9.89
C PHE A 241 -20.19 2.20 -11.20
N ASP A 242 -19.84 3.47 -11.16
CA ASP A 242 -19.29 4.16 -12.33
C ASP A 242 -17.79 3.86 -12.45
N LEU A 243 -17.46 2.79 -13.16
CA LEU A 243 -16.08 2.36 -13.36
C LEU A 243 -15.25 3.40 -14.11
N ALA A 244 -15.85 4.12 -15.06
CA ALA A 244 -15.13 5.09 -15.89
C ALA A 244 -14.55 6.24 -15.04
N ASN A 245 -15.27 6.66 -13.99
CA ASN A 245 -14.85 7.69 -13.06
C ASN A 245 -14.21 7.15 -11.78
N SER A 246 -14.10 5.82 -11.64
CA SER A 246 -13.51 5.22 -10.46
C SER A 246 -11.99 5.46 -10.39
N VAL A 247 -11.46 5.54 -9.17
CA VAL A 247 -10.02 5.73 -8.94
C VAL A 247 -9.20 4.59 -9.57
N SER A 248 -9.74 3.37 -9.60
CA SER A 248 -9.08 2.19 -10.18
C SER A 248 -8.87 2.26 -11.70
N HIS A 249 -9.62 3.12 -12.41
CA HIS A 249 -9.52 3.31 -13.86
C HIS A 249 -8.78 4.59 -14.25
N ARG A 250 -8.32 5.38 -13.28
CA ARG A 250 -7.47 6.53 -13.56
C ARG A 250 -6.06 6.08 -13.88
N ASN A 251 -5.36 6.83 -14.73
CA ASN A 251 -3.93 6.69 -14.90
C ASN A 251 -3.24 7.10 -13.59
N LEU A 252 -2.84 6.12 -12.80
CA LEU A 252 -2.13 6.34 -11.55
C LEU A 252 -0.71 6.82 -11.86
N GLU A 253 -0.24 7.76 -11.08
CA GLU A 253 1.17 8.14 -11.10
C GLU A 253 2.00 7.09 -10.36
N HIS A 254 3.29 7.06 -10.67
CA HIS A 254 4.25 6.18 -10.04
C HIS A 254 5.28 6.99 -9.26
N GLY A 255 5.71 6.44 -8.14
CA GLY A 255 6.85 6.94 -7.41
C GLY A 255 8.15 6.73 -8.19
N ASN A 256 9.23 7.30 -7.68
CA ASN A 256 10.56 7.15 -8.24
C ASN A 256 11.48 6.25 -7.39
N SER A 257 10.91 5.54 -6.41
CA SER A 257 11.69 4.69 -5.51
C SER A 257 12.44 3.59 -6.26
N ARG A 258 13.73 3.50 -5.99
CA ARG A 258 14.62 2.48 -6.56
C ARG A 258 14.38 1.10 -5.95
N ASN A 259 13.88 1.06 -4.72
CA ASN A 259 13.58 -0.17 -3.99
C ASN A 259 12.20 -0.05 -3.32
N PRO A 260 11.11 -0.08 -4.09
CA PRO A 260 9.79 -0.03 -3.51
C PRO A 260 9.54 -1.24 -2.60
N SER A 261 8.79 -1.03 -1.53
CA SER A 261 8.40 -2.10 -0.62
C SER A 261 7.68 -3.21 -1.40
N LYS A 262 8.07 -4.45 -1.13
CA LYS A 262 7.44 -5.63 -1.72
C LYS A 262 6.73 -6.41 -0.63
N ALA A 263 5.48 -6.74 -0.89
CA ALA A 263 4.71 -7.58 -0.01
C ALA A 263 5.19 -9.03 -0.09
N THR A 264 5.49 -9.62 1.06
CA THR A 264 5.81 -11.05 1.17
C THR A 264 4.53 -11.90 1.08
N THR A 265 4.67 -13.21 0.87
CA THR A 265 3.51 -14.12 0.91
C THR A 265 2.76 -14.04 2.24
N VAL A 266 3.50 -13.89 3.35
CA VAL A 266 2.91 -13.70 4.69
C VAL A 266 2.12 -12.38 4.75
N ASP A 267 2.66 -11.29 4.19
CA ASP A 267 1.95 -10.01 4.13
C ASP A 267 0.64 -10.12 3.36
N LYS A 268 0.62 -10.84 2.24
CA LYS A 268 -0.60 -11.08 1.44
C LYS A 268 -1.65 -11.86 2.21
N VAL A 269 -1.24 -12.85 3.01
CA VAL A 269 -2.18 -13.60 3.87
C VAL A 269 -2.73 -12.70 4.97
N ILE A 270 -1.88 -11.94 5.66
CA ILE A 270 -2.31 -10.97 6.67
C ILE A 270 -3.23 -9.91 6.04
N PHE A 271 -2.90 -9.45 4.85
CA PHE A 271 -3.73 -8.51 4.10
C PHE A 271 -5.13 -9.05 3.80
N SER A 272 -5.28 -10.35 3.55
CA SER A 272 -6.62 -10.96 3.38
C SER A 272 -7.47 -10.87 4.65
N VAL A 273 -6.86 -10.98 5.83
CA VAL A 273 -7.53 -10.79 7.12
C VAL A 273 -7.88 -9.31 7.34
N TYR A 274 -6.93 -8.42 7.03
CA TYR A 274 -7.13 -6.98 7.06
C TYR A 274 -8.31 -6.54 6.19
N LEU A 275 -8.41 -7.04 4.94
CA LEU A 275 -9.53 -6.74 4.05
C LEU A 275 -10.88 -7.13 4.68
N ARG A 276 -10.97 -8.32 5.27
CA ARG A 276 -12.20 -8.79 5.91
C ARG A 276 -12.60 -7.96 7.13
N ASP A 277 -11.66 -7.38 7.82
CA ASP A 277 -11.94 -6.53 8.98
C ASP A 277 -12.36 -5.12 8.55
N LYS A 278 -11.62 -4.49 7.67
CA LYS A 278 -11.79 -3.08 7.30
C LYS A 278 -12.85 -2.83 6.24
N PHE A 279 -13.09 -3.79 5.34
CA PHE A 279 -13.98 -3.62 4.19
C PHE A 279 -15.27 -4.43 4.34
N GLN A 280 -16.28 -4.01 3.60
CA GLN A 280 -17.57 -4.69 3.53
C GLN A 280 -17.51 -5.84 2.52
N TYR A 281 -18.22 -6.93 2.81
CA TYR A 281 -18.39 -8.06 1.92
C TYR A 281 -19.73 -8.74 2.16
N TYR A 282 -20.22 -9.52 1.20
CA TYR A 282 -21.52 -10.17 1.26
C TYR A 282 -21.76 -10.93 2.57
N GLY A 283 -20.77 -11.68 3.07
CA GLY A 283 -20.91 -12.48 4.28
C GLY A 283 -20.93 -11.71 5.60
N LYS A 284 -20.48 -10.44 5.61
CA LYS A 284 -20.37 -9.62 6.83
C LYS A 284 -21.74 -9.11 7.30
N ASN A 285 -22.63 -8.80 6.36
CA ASN A 285 -23.89 -8.14 6.63
C ASN A 285 -25.05 -8.72 5.78
N LEU A 286 -25.38 -9.97 6.03
CA LEU A 286 -26.41 -10.69 5.29
C LEU A 286 -27.83 -10.11 5.40
N ASN A 287 -28.06 -9.13 6.29
CA ASN A 287 -29.38 -8.63 6.63
C ASN A 287 -29.65 -7.17 6.22
N HIS A 288 -28.73 -6.50 5.51
CA HIS A 288 -28.90 -5.11 5.12
C HIS A 288 -28.97 -4.99 3.60
N SER A 289 -30.12 -4.56 3.08
CA SER A 289 -30.28 -4.14 1.70
C SER A 289 -29.46 -2.87 1.43
N GLY A 290 -28.72 -2.82 0.33
CA GLY A 290 -28.00 -1.64 -0.12
C GLY A 290 -26.55 -1.52 0.34
N GLN A 291 -25.95 -2.60 0.82
CA GLN A 291 -24.51 -2.61 1.14
C GLN A 291 -23.68 -2.80 -0.10
N GLU A 292 -22.55 -2.09 -0.08
CA GLU A 292 -21.51 -2.27 -1.08
C GLU A 292 -20.71 -3.53 -0.77
N TYR A 293 -20.48 -4.36 -1.79
CA TYR A 293 -19.59 -5.52 -1.68
C TYR A 293 -18.18 -5.09 -2.10
N GLU A 294 -17.50 -4.38 -1.19
CA GLU A 294 -16.20 -3.77 -1.47
C GLU A 294 -15.14 -4.82 -1.78
N ILE A 295 -15.10 -5.93 -1.03
CA ILE A 295 -14.12 -7.00 -1.28
C ILE A 295 -14.37 -7.67 -2.62
N GLU A 296 -15.63 -7.99 -2.93
CA GLU A 296 -16.01 -8.59 -4.20
C GLU A 296 -15.67 -7.66 -5.36
N TYR A 297 -15.87 -6.35 -5.21
CA TYR A 297 -15.46 -5.35 -6.20
C TYR A 297 -13.94 -5.30 -6.36
N ILE A 298 -13.17 -5.27 -5.28
CA ILE A 298 -11.70 -5.25 -5.31
C ILE A 298 -11.15 -6.45 -6.11
N ILE A 299 -11.77 -7.63 -5.93
CA ILE A 299 -11.30 -8.88 -6.55
C ILE A 299 -11.80 -9.02 -7.99
N ALA A 300 -13.07 -8.71 -8.25
CA ALA A 300 -13.73 -9.00 -9.53
C ALA A 300 -13.73 -7.81 -10.51
N GLY A 301 -13.74 -6.57 -10.01
CA GLY A 301 -13.65 -5.34 -10.82
C GLY A 301 -14.81 -5.14 -11.80
N LYS A 302 -16.03 -5.63 -11.46
CA LYS A 302 -17.22 -5.45 -12.30
C LYS A 302 -17.99 -4.19 -11.90
N ASP A 303 -18.87 -3.74 -12.77
CA ASP A 303 -19.64 -2.51 -12.63
C ASP A 303 -20.86 -2.60 -11.69
N ASN A 304 -21.17 -3.79 -11.19
CA ASN A 304 -22.26 -3.98 -10.23
C ASN A 304 -21.97 -5.08 -9.22
N ASP A 305 -22.62 -5.00 -8.05
CA ASP A 305 -22.45 -5.92 -6.94
C ASP A 305 -22.82 -7.36 -7.31
N THR A 306 -23.90 -7.54 -8.07
CA THR A 306 -24.37 -8.87 -8.46
C THR A 306 -23.34 -9.60 -9.31
N ASP A 307 -22.72 -8.95 -10.30
CA ASP A 307 -21.72 -9.56 -11.16
C ASP A 307 -20.37 -9.75 -10.43
N ASN A 308 -20.03 -8.86 -9.51
CA ASN A 308 -18.88 -9.04 -8.63
C ASN A 308 -19.04 -10.31 -7.79
N LEU A 309 -20.18 -10.45 -7.10
CA LEU A 309 -20.47 -11.63 -6.27
C LEU A 309 -20.53 -12.91 -7.11
N LYS A 310 -21.16 -12.87 -8.29
CA LYS A 310 -21.21 -14.00 -9.23
C LYS A 310 -19.82 -14.46 -9.66
N SER A 311 -18.92 -13.52 -9.95
CA SER A 311 -17.54 -13.82 -10.32
C SER A 311 -16.80 -14.53 -9.17
N ILE A 312 -16.95 -14.06 -7.94
CA ILE A 312 -16.32 -14.67 -6.76
C ILE A 312 -16.87 -16.07 -6.50
N VAL A 313 -18.19 -16.24 -6.53
CA VAL A 313 -18.83 -17.56 -6.33
C VAL A 313 -18.37 -18.55 -7.39
N SER A 314 -18.30 -18.14 -8.66
CA SER A 314 -17.81 -19.00 -9.75
C SER A 314 -16.35 -19.42 -9.52
N ARG A 315 -15.50 -18.50 -9.06
CA ARG A 315 -14.08 -18.81 -8.71
C ARG A 315 -13.99 -19.80 -7.54
N LEU A 316 -14.77 -19.61 -6.49
CA LEU A 316 -14.79 -20.52 -5.34
C LEU A 316 -15.27 -21.92 -5.71
N LEU A 317 -16.28 -22.02 -6.58
CA LEU A 317 -16.74 -23.32 -7.09
C LEU A 317 -15.66 -24.01 -7.94
N ALA A 318 -14.98 -23.26 -8.82
CA ALA A 318 -13.89 -23.81 -9.63
C ALA A 318 -12.71 -24.28 -8.76
N ILE A 319 -12.32 -23.51 -7.74
CA ILE A 319 -11.27 -23.92 -6.79
C ILE A 319 -11.65 -25.20 -6.06
N ARG A 320 -12.91 -25.32 -5.63
CA ARG A 320 -13.42 -26.53 -4.97
C ARG A 320 -13.36 -27.75 -5.88
N GLU A 321 -13.69 -27.58 -7.17
CA GLU A 321 -13.66 -28.68 -8.15
C GLU A 321 -12.24 -29.15 -8.42
N VAL A 322 -11.26 -28.24 -8.47
CA VAL A 322 -9.84 -28.57 -8.65
C VAL A 322 -9.25 -29.27 -7.41
N ALA A 323 -9.76 -28.96 -6.22
CA ALA A 323 -9.26 -29.50 -4.95
C ALA A 323 -9.81 -30.90 -4.60
N ASN A 324 -10.87 -31.37 -5.30
CA ASN A 324 -11.45 -32.69 -5.16
C ASN A 324 -10.90 -33.66 -6.20
#